data_f26d81ec5a5b61cbc168cc02427cb82b
#
_entry.id   f26d81ec5a5b61cbc168cc02427cb82b
#
_cell.length_a   1.000
_cell.length_b   1.000
_cell.length_c   1.000
_cell.angle_alpha   90.00
_cell.angle_beta   90.00
_cell.angle_gamma   90.00
#
_symmetry.space_group_name_H-M   'P 1'
#
loop_
_entity.id
_entity.type
_entity.pdbx_description
1 polymer ?
#
loop_
_entity_poly.entity_id
_entity_poly.type
_entity_poly.pdbx_seq_one_letter_code
_entity_poly.pdbx_strand_id
1 'polypeptide(L)'
;MRVVIAGAGTAGCVLAARLSADPGIEVLLLESGPHYRAGAWPPELAHAFRIIKETHDWGFTAQAGASPRGVHVPRGQVVGGSSITNATIALRGLPEHYDEWASFVSGLDWNAMLPWFRMIETDEQFGAAPYHGDRGPIPINRWPRDQWYPLLEGFAEAAVARGHAWVDDHNAPGAMGVGPTPFNMQGGVRRTPADLYLDPV
;
A
#
# COMPACT_ATOMS: atom_id res chain seq x y z
N MET A 1 -20.03 10.03 21.69
CA MET A 1 -18.79 10.86 21.59
C MET A 1 -18.64 11.33 20.15
N ARG A 2 -18.12 12.54 19.91
CA ARG A 2 -17.87 13.02 18.54
C ARG A 2 -16.35 13.07 18.29
N VAL A 3 -15.90 12.48 17.17
CA VAL A 3 -14.49 12.46 16.75
C VAL A 3 -14.37 13.16 15.41
N VAL A 4 -13.40 14.07 15.28
CA VAL A 4 -13.06 14.73 14.00
C VAL A 4 -11.74 14.18 13.52
N ILE A 5 -11.71 13.67 12.28
CA ILE A 5 -10.51 13.17 11.62
C ILE A 5 -10.15 14.15 10.50
N ALA A 6 -8.96 14.72 10.55
CA ALA A 6 -8.45 15.61 9.53
C ALA A 6 -7.59 14.83 8.52
N GLY A 7 -8.08 14.74 7.29
CA GLY A 7 -7.48 14.03 6.17
C GLY A 7 -8.03 12.61 5.99
N ALA A 8 -8.67 12.37 4.85
CA ALA A 8 -9.14 11.04 4.42
C ALA A 8 -8.05 10.29 3.63
N GLY A 9 -6.80 10.37 4.07
CA GLY A 9 -5.73 9.52 3.55
C GLY A 9 -5.86 8.07 4.04
N THR A 10 -4.83 7.26 3.81
CA THR A 10 -4.79 5.83 4.19
C THR A 10 -5.22 5.60 5.65
N ALA A 11 -4.62 6.33 6.59
CA ALA A 11 -4.92 6.19 8.02
C ALA A 11 -6.32 6.71 8.36
N GLY A 12 -6.71 7.87 7.81
CA GLY A 12 -8.00 8.49 8.08
C GLY A 12 -9.19 7.64 7.63
N CYS A 13 -9.10 7.00 6.47
CA CYS A 13 -10.13 6.07 5.98
C CYS A 13 -10.31 4.87 6.95
N VAL A 14 -9.20 4.27 7.40
CA VAL A 14 -9.24 3.14 8.34
C VAL A 14 -9.79 3.56 9.69
N LEU A 15 -9.34 4.70 10.23
CA LEU A 15 -9.81 5.21 11.51
C LEU A 15 -11.32 5.56 11.44
N ALA A 16 -11.76 6.22 10.37
CA ALA A 16 -13.16 6.55 10.20
C ALA A 16 -14.04 5.30 10.21
N ALA A 17 -13.69 4.29 9.41
CA ALA A 17 -14.43 3.04 9.35
C ALA A 17 -14.43 2.27 10.67
N ARG A 18 -13.30 2.23 11.37
CA ARG A 18 -13.20 1.48 12.64
C ARG A 18 -13.91 2.16 13.80
N LEU A 19 -13.83 3.48 13.87
CA LEU A 19 -14.49 4.24 14.94
C LEU A 19 -16.00 4.33 14.73
N SER A 20 -16.47 4.48 13.49
CA SER A 20 -17.91 4.53 13.18
C SER A 20 -18.63 3.19 13.37
N ALA A 21 -17.89 2.09 13.50
CA ALA A 21 -18.47 0.80 13.87
C ALA A 21 -19.08 0.77 15.29
N ASP A 22 -18.65 1.69 16.18
CA ASP A 22 -19.28 1.90 17.48
C ASP A 22 -20.41 2.92 17.34
N PRO A 23 -21.68 2.54 17.57
CA PRO A 23 -22.83 3.46 17.45
C PRO A 23 -22.81 4.62 18.46
N GLY A 24 -21.99 4.56 19.50
CA GLY A 24 -21.75 5.65 20.45
C GLY A 24 -20.76 6.71 19.93
N ILE A 25 -20.14 6.51 18.78
CA ILE A 25 -19.15 7.41 18.19
C ILE A 25 -19.67 8.02 16.90
N GLU A 26 -19.87 9.33 16.88
CA GLU A 26 -20.10 10.12 15.67
C GLU A 26 -18.76 10.51 15.08
N VAL A 27 -18.49 10.13 13.82
CA VAL A 27 -17.23 10.46 13.13
C VAL A 27 -17.48 11.52 12.06
N LEU A 28 -16.70 12.60 12.11
CA LEU A 28 -16.61 13.60 11.05
C LEU A 28 -15.24 13.49 10.39
N LEU A 29 -15.22 13.02 9.15
CA LEU A 29 -14.00 12.92 8.33
C LEU A 29 -13.92 14.11 7.37
N LEU A 30 -12.81 14.85 7.43
CA LEU A 30 -12.56 16.03 6.60
C LEU A 30 -11.46 15.73 5.58
N GLU A 31 -11.71 16.06 4.31
CA GLU A 31 -10.73 15.92 3.22
C GLU A 31 -10.83 17.13 2.29
N SER A 32 -9.70 17.56 1.77
CA SER A 32 -9.62 18.71 0.84
C SER A 32 -9.77 18.29 -0.63
N GLY A 33 -9.48 17.03 -0.95
CA GLY A 33 -9.56 16.50 -2.30
C GLY A 33 -10.92 15.90 -2.63
N PRO A 34 -11.17 15.54 -3.90
CA PRO A 34 -12.41 14.91 -4.33
C PRO A 34 -12.55 13.49 -3.79
N HIS A 35 -13.81 13.03 -3.70
CA HIS A 35 -14.16 11.64 -3.41
C HIS A 35 -14.68 10.95 -4.68
N TYR A 36 -14.08 9.82 -5.02
CA TYR A 36 -14.56 8.94 -6.09
C TYR A 36 -14.94 7.59 -5.48
N ARG A 37 -16.21 7.23 -5.57
CA ARG A 37 -16.67 5.92 -5.11
C ARG A 37 -16.13 4.80 -5.99
N ALA A 38 -16.10 3.58 -5.44
CA ALA A 38 -15.71 2.39 -6.19
C ALA A 38 -16.47 2.28 -7.52
N GLY A 39 -15.78 2.03 -8.61
CA GLY A 39 -16.33 1.96 -9.96
C GLY A 39 -16.56 3.31 -10.67
N ALA A 40 -16.38 4.45 -9.99
CA ALA A 40 -16.50 5.79 -10.57
C ALA A 40 -15.16 6.54 -10.61
N TRP A 41 -14.06 5.84 -10.44
CA TRP A 41 -12.74 6.44 -10.46
C TRP A 41 -12.34 6.91 -11.87
N PRO A 42 -11.71 8.07 -12.01
CA PRO A 42 -11.03 8.43 -13.24
C PRO A 42 -10.07 7.31 -13.67
N PRO A 43 -10.03 6.95 -14.98
CA PRO A 43 -9.23 5.82 -15.45
C PRO A 43 -7.76 5.88 -15.05
N GLU A 44 -7.19 7.08 -14.98
CA GLU A 44 -5.81 7.30 -14.55
C GLU A 44 -5.56 6.91 -13.10
N LEU A 45 -6.58 7.02 -12.21
CA LEU A 45 -6.49 6.64 -10.80
C LEU A 45 -6.72 5.14 -10.58
N ALA A 46 -7.46 4.49 -11.45
CA ALA A 46 -7.80 3.07 -11.29
C ALA A 46 -6.61 2.15 -11.54
N HIS A 47 -5.71 2.49 -12.45
CA HIS A 47 -4.62 1.62 -12.88
C HIS A 47 -3.59 1.38 -11.76
N ALA A 48 -3.31 0.11 -11.44
CA ALA A 48 -2.49 -0.28 -10.30
C ALA A 48 -1.04 0.25 -10.35
N PHE A 49 -0.39 0.19 -11.52
CA PHE A 49 1.04 0.51 -11.66
C PHE A 49 1.35 1.98 -11.96
N ARG A 50 0.31 2.81 -12.08
CA ARG A 50 0.51 4.22 -12.43
C ARG A 50 0.71 5.06 -11.18
N ILE A 51 1.88 5.70 -11.09
CA ILE A 51 2.11 6.78 -10.13
C ILE A 51 1.49 8.04 -10.68
N ILE A 52 0.60 8.67 -9.90
CA ILE A 52 -0.08 9.91 -10.28
C ILE A 52 0.65 11.08 -9.61
N LYS A 53 1.03 12.06 -10.40
CA LYS A 53 1.72 13.27 -9.93
C LYS A 53 1.35 14.54 -10.69
N GLU A 54 0.54 14.40 -11.72
CA GLU A 54 0.07 15.50 -12.56
C GLU A 54 -1.28 16.04 -12.10
N THR A 55 -2.10 15.17 -11.49
CA THR A 55 -3.43 15.48 -10.95
C THR A 55 -3.55 14.93 -9.54
N HIS A 56 -4.50 15.43 -8.75
CA HIS A 56 -4.78 14.92 -7.39
C HIS A 56 -3.55 14.97 -6.48
N ASP A 57 -2.70 15.97 -6.64
CA ASP A 57 -1.44 16.15 -5.93
C ASP A 57 -1.39 17.51 -5.23
N TRP A 58 -0.82 17.55 -4.02
CA TRP A 58 -0.64 18.79 -3.27
C TRP A 58 0.40 19.75 -3.88
N GLY A 59 1.21 19.26 -4.82
CA GLY A 59 2.26 20.05 -5.46
C GLY A 59 3.44 20.40 -4.54
N PHE A 60 3.70 19.61 -3.50
CA PHE A 60 4.81 19.89 -2.60
C PHE A 60 6.16 19.76 -3.28
N THR A 61 7.06 20.67 -2.93
CA THR A 61 8.44 20.69 -3.39
C THR A 61 9.36 20.69 -2.19
N ALA A 62 10.31 19.78 -2.14
CA ALA A 62 11.37 19.75 -1.14
C ALA A 62 12.67 20.28 -1.74
N GLN A 63 13.47 20.98 -0.93
CA GLN A 63 14.82 21.36 -1.29
C GLN A 63 15.77 20.22 -0.89
N ALA A 64 16.45 19.62 -1.87
CA ALA A 64 17.39 18.53 -1.64
C ALA A 64 18.81 19.10 -1.43
N GLY A 65 19.23 19.23 -0.18
CA GLY A 65 20.56 19.71 0.19
C GLY A 65 20.87 21.10 -0.37
N ALA A 66 22.09 21.29 -0.90
CA ALA A 66 22.53 22.56 -1.50
C ALA A 66 22.06 22.76 -2.96
N SER A 67 21.27 21.84 -3.51
CA SER A 67 20.77 21.99 -4.89
C SER A 67 19.75 23.13 -4.96
N PRO A 68 19.90 24.08 -5.92
CA PRO A 68 18.90 25.13 -6.13
C PRO A 68 17.61 24.60 -6.77
N ARG A 69 17.60 23.34 -7.24
CA ARG A 69 16.44 22.71 -7.87
C ARG A 69 15.60 22.03 -6.81
N GLY A 70 14.34 22.43 -6.69
CA GLY A 70 13.36 21.70 -5.89
C GLY A 70 13.11 20.31 -6.46
N VAL A 71 12.84 19.35 -5.57
CA VAL A 71 12.39 18.00 -5.91
C VAL A 71 10.91 17.92 -5.63
N HIS A 72 10.10 17.56 -6.62
CA HIS A 72 8.66 17.33 -6.41
C HIS A 72 8.47 16.14 -5.47
N VAL A 73 7.63 16.34 -4.46
CA VAL A 73 7.28 15.31 -3.45
C VAL A 73 5.80 14.99 -3.59
N PRO A 74 5.44 14.00 -4.43
CA PRO A 74 4.04 13.68 -4.69
C PRO A 74 3.30 13.28 -3.42
N ARG A 75 2.14 13.90 -3.17
CA ARG A 75 1.22 13.55 -2.07
C ARG A 75 -0.21 13.69 -2.56
N GLY A 76 -0.99 12.62 -2.45
CA GLY A 76 -2.36 12.59 -2.94
C GLY A 76 -3.25 13.59 -2.22
N GLN A 77 -3.96 14.43 -2.98
CA GLN A 77 -5.04 15.32 -2.56
C GLN A 77 -6.35 14.76 -3.09
N VAL A 78 -6.83 13.71 -2.46
CA VAL A 78 -8.00 12.92 -2.86
C VAL A 78 -8.38 12.02 -1.68
N VAL A 79 -9.65 11.64 -1.54
CA VAL A 79 -10.06 10.62 -0.56
C VAL A 79 -9.30 9.32 -0.86
N GLY A 80 -8.61 8.78 0.15
CA GLY A 80 -7.62 7.71 0.03
C GLY A 80 -6.18 8.23 0.06
N GLY A 81 -5.95 9.53 -0.16
CA GLY A 81 -4.64 10.17 -0.12
C GLY A 81 -3.63 9.53 -1.07
N SER A 82 -2.39 9.39 -0.61
CA SER A 82 -1.31 8.82 -1.44
C SER A 82 -1.49 7.33 -1.77
N SER A 83 -2.43 6.61 -1.14
CA SER A 83 -2.74 5.24 -1.57
C SER A 83 -3.44 5.19 -2.94
N ILE A 84 -4.06 6.33 -3.36
CA ILE A 84 -4.64 6.49 -4.70
C ILE A 84 -3.58 6.83 -5.75
N THR A 85 -2.49 7.49 -5.36
CA THR A 85 -1.51 8.05 -6.32
C THR A 85 -0.20 7.28 -6.39
N ASN A 86 0.04 6.32 -5.50
CA ASN A 86 1.26 5.49 -5.46
C ASN A 86 1.26 4.38 -6.53
N ALA A 87 2.29 3.55 -6.55
CA ALA A 87 2.44 2.41 -7.46
C ALA A 87 1.85 1.10 -6.91
N THR A 88 1.06 1.14 -5.84
CA THR A 88 0.41 -0.03 -5.20
C THR A 88 1.34 -1.16 -4.72
N ILE A 89 2.64 -0.93 -4.66
CA ILE A 89 3.60 -1.93 -4.17
C ILE A 89 3.31 -2.22 -2.69
N ALA A 90 3.12 -3.51 -2.37
CA ALA A 90 2.74 -3.99 -1.04
C ALA A 90 3.88 -4.78 -0.36
N LEU A 91 5.07 -4.23 -0.38
CA LEU A 91 6.23 -4.78 0.32
C LEU A 91 6.20 -4.38 1.79
N ARG A 92 6.45 -5.33 2.68
CA ARG A 92 6.68 -5.08 4.10
C ARG A 92 8.12 -4.68 4.35
N GLY A 93 8.36 -3.97 5.46
CA GLY A 93 9.72 -3.81 5.98
C GLY A 93 10.29 -5.15 6.45
N LEU A 94 11.61 -5.25 6.54
CA LEU A 94 12.28 -6.43 7.07
C LEU A 94 12.04 -6.54 8.59
N PRO A 95 12.02 -7.76 9.15
CA PRO A 95 11.86 -7.96 10.60
C PRO A 95 12.82 -7.11 11.43
N GLU A 96 14.07 -7.02 11.00
CA GLU A 96 15.13 -6.26 11.69
C GLU A 96 14.81 -4.77 11.82
N HIS A 97 14.10 -4.19 10.84
CA HIS A 97 13.70 -2.78 10.91
C HIS A 97 12.65 -2.54 12.00
N TYR A 98 11.73 -3.48 12.20
CA TYR A 98 10.72 -3.40 13.25
C TYR A 98 11.35 -3.64 14.63
N ASP A 99 12.27 -4.58 14.73
CA ASP A 99 13.00 -4.86 15.97
C ASP A 99 13.88 -3.66 16.38
N GLU A 100 14.48 -2.95 15.41
CA GLU A 100 15.16 -1.68 15.64
C GLU A 100 14.19 -0.62 16.17
N TRP A 101 13.01 -0.46 15.58
CA TRP A 101 11.99 0.48 16.07
C TRP A 101 11.51 0.14 17.48
N ALA A 102 11.42 -1.12 17.82
CA ALA A 102 11.06 -1.57 19.15
C ALA A 102 12.04 -1.11 20.25
N SER A 103 13.28 -0.80 19.89
CA SER A 103 14.26 -0.20 20.80
C SER A 103 13.87 1.22 21.24
N PHE A 104 13.05 1.92 20.47
CA PHE A 104 12.55 3.28 20.76
C PHE A 104 11.09 3.28 21.23
N VAL A 105 10.26 2.36 20.69
CA VAL A 105 8.83 2.31 20.99
C VAL A 105 8.40 0.85 21.17
N SER A 106 8.02 0.49 22.39
CA SER A 106 7.58 -0.87 22.72
C SER A 106 6.36 -1.29 21.88
N GLY A 107 6.31 -2.56 21.49
CA GLY A 107 5.20 -3.13 20.71
C GLY A 107 5.30 -2.90 19.21
N LEU A 108 6.43 -2.41 18.70
CA LEU A 108 6.72 -2.30 17.27
C LEU A 108 7.68 -3.37 16.76
N ASP A 109 8.05 -4.37 17.58
CA ASP A 109 8.84 -5.50 17.10
C ASP A 109 8.08 -6.33 16.05
N TRP A 110 8.82 -7.12 15.28
CA TRP A 110 8.22 -7.93 14.21
C TRP A 110 7.10 -8.83 14.70
N ASN A 111 7.26 -9.50 15.85
CA ASN A 111 6.26 -10.41 16.37
C ASN A 111 4.96 -9.69 16.77
N ALA A 112 5.06 -8.46 17.29
CA ALA A 112 3.92 -7.63 17.57
C ALA A 112 3.23 -7.08 16.32
N MET A 113 4.00 -6.78 15.26
CA MET A 113 3.48 -6.20 14.02
C MET A 113 2.89 -7.23 13.05
N LEU A 114 3.44 -8.43 12.98
CA LEU A 114 3.01 -9.46 12.04
C LEU A 114 1.51 -9.80 12.10
N PRO A 115 0.87 -9.94 13.27
CA PRO A 115 -0.58 -10.16 13.36
C PRO A 115 -1.40 -9.06 12.70
N TRP A 116 -0.96 -7.80 12.75
CA TRP A 116 -1.64 -6.67 12.12
C TRP A 116 -1.50 -6.71 10.59
N PHE A 117 -0.32 -7.05 10.07
CA PHE A 117 -0.15 -7.26 8.63
C PHE A 117 -1.06 -8.37 8.10
N ARG A 118 -1.12 -9.49 8.81
CA ARG A 118 -2.02 -10.59 8.46
C ARG A 118 -3.50 -10.22 8.52
N MET A 119 -3.89 -9.39 9.50
CA MET A 119 -5.28 -8.97 9.69
C MET A 119 -5.77 -8.06 8.57
N ILE A 120 -4.90 -7.22 7.98
CA ILE A 120 -5.32 -6.25 6.96
C ILE A 120 -5.32 -6.82 5.54
N GLU A 121 -4.68 -7.95 5.28
CA GLU A 121 -4.50 -8.46 3.92
C GLU A 121 -5.25 -9.77 3.65
N THR A 122 -5.56 -9.96 2.38
CA THR A 122 -5.85 -11.26 1.76
C THR A 122 -4.82 -11.46 0.66
N ASP A 123 -3.77 -12.26 0.90
CA ASP A 123 -2.81 -12.61 -0.15
C ASP A 123 -3.37 -13.75 -0.99
N GLU A 124 -3.62 -13.51 -2.28
CA GLU A 124 -4.29 -14.46 -3.16
C GLU A 124 -3.42 -15.67 -3.50
N GLN A 125 -2.09 -15.54 -3.45
CA GLN A 125 -1.16 -16.62 -3.76
C GLN A 125 -0.63 -17.33 -2.51
N PHE A 126 -0.36 -16.58 -1.44
CA PHE A 126 0.35 -17.08 -0.27
C PHE A 126 -0.44 -16.95 1.04
N GLY A 127 -1.75 -16.67 0.99
CA GLY A 127 -2.59 -16.48 2.18
C GLY A 127 -2.58 -17.65 3.18
N ALA A 128 -2.25 -18.86 2.73
CA ALA A 128 -2.09 -20.04 3.60
C ALA A 128 -0.75 -20.05 4.37
N ALA A 129 0.22 -19.23 4.01
CA ALA A 129 1.50 -19.17 4.70
C ALA A 129 1.37 -18.51 6.08
N PRO A 130 2.12 -18.93 7.11
CA PRO A 130 1.93 -18.46 8.48
C PRO A 130 2.24 -16.96 8.67
N TYR A 131 2.94 -16.36 7.73
CA TYR A 131 3.27 -14.93 7.72
C TYR A 131 2.35 -14.08 6.82
N HIS A 132 1.37 -14.70 6.16
CA HIS A 132 0.34 -14.01 5.36
C HIS A 132 -1.04 -14.08 5.99
N GLY A 133 -1.95 -13.20 5.52
CA GLY A 133 -3.37 -13.21 5.84
C GLY A 133 -4.21 -13.66 4.65
N ASP A 134 -5.37 -14.26 4.94
CA ASP A 134 -6.32 -14.80 3.96
C ASP A 134 -7.74 -14.23 4.10
N ARG A 135 -7.94 -13.24 4.99
CA ARG A 135 -9.27 -12.72 5.36
C ARG A 135 -9.32 -11.21 5.56
N GLY A 136 -8.21 -10.52 5.36
CA GLY A 136 -8.18 -9.07 5.49
C GLY A 136 -8.81 -8.37 4.27
N PRO A 137 -9.17 -7.09 4.40
CA PRO A 137 -9.85 -6.36 3.35
C PRO A 137 -8.95 -6.02 2.15
N ILE A 138 -7.63 -5.95 2.31
CA ILE A 138 -6.72 -5.52 1.25
C ILE A 138 -6.26 -6.74 0.44
N PRO A 139 -6.68 -6.89 -0.83
CA PRO A 139 -6.18 -7.95 -1.68
C PRO A 139 -4.72 -7.67 -2.06
N ILE A 140 -3.87 -8.67 -1.85
CA ILE A 140 -2.48 -8.66 -2.30
C ILE A 140 -2.34 -9.68 -3.44
N ASN A 141 -1.82 -9.21 -4.55
CA ASN A 141 -1.71 -10.02 -5.76
C ASN A 141 -0.39 -9.75 -6.47
N ARG A 142 0.11 -10.74 -7.20
CA ARG A 142 1.29 -10.64 -8.05
C ARG A 142 0.89 -10.79 -9.50
N TRP A 143 1.53 -10.03 -10.37
CA TRP A 143 1.25 -10.14 -11.79
C TRP A 143 1.72 -11.50 -12.32
N PRO A 144 0.86 -12.25 -13.03
CA PRO A 144 1.24 -13.55 -13.57
C PRO A 144 2.45 -13.45 -14.50
N ARG A 145 3.39 -14.37 -14.36
CA ARG A 145 4.66 -14.34 -15.10
C ARG A 145 4.46 -14.44 -16.62
N ASP A 146 3.48 -15.20 -17.07
CA ASP A 146 3.11 -15.37 -18.47
C ASP A 146 2.57 -14.08 -19.13
N GLN A 147 2.30 -13.06 -18.31
CA GLN A 147 1.87 -11.73 -18.76
C GLN A 147 2.95 -10.66 -18.58
N TRP A 148 4.16 -11.05 -18.23
CA TRP A 148 5.26 -10.10 -18.08
C TRP A 148 5.73 -9.59 -19.44
N TYR A 149 6.16 -8.33 -19.45
CA TYR A 149 6.85 -7.80 -20.62
C TYR A 149 8.19 -8.50 -20.82
N PRO A 150 8.63 -8.76 -22.08
CA PRO A 150 9.90 -9.42 -22.36
C PRO A 150 11.12 -8.80 -21.66
N LEU A 151 11.09 -7.49 -21.43
CA LEU A 151 12.16 -6.79 -20.70
C LEU A 151 12.25 -7.24 -19.24
N LEU A 152 11.12 -7.44 -18.56
CA LEU A 152 11.08 -7.89 -17.16
C LEU A 152 11.53 -9.35 -17.06
N GLU A 153 11.11 -10.19 -17.99
CA GLU A 153 11.57 -11.59 -18.08
C GLU A 153 13.07 -11.66 -18.28
N GLY A 154 13.59 -10.95 -19.28
CA GLY A 154 15.03 -10.91 -19.55
C GLY A 154 15.86 -10.35 -18.40
N PHE A 155 15.33 -9.35 -17.64
CA PHE A 155 15.97 -8.86 -16.43
C PHE A 155 16.03 -9.95 -15.34
N ALA A 156 14.93 -10.65 -15.13
CA ALA A 156 14.86 -11.71 -14.11
C ALA A 156 15.81 -12.87 -14.45
N GLU A 157 15.83 -13.31 -15.71
CA GLU A 157 16.76 -14.33 -16.19
C GLU A 157 18.22 -13.92 -16.05
N ALA A 158 18.55 -12.69 -16.40
CA ALA A 158 19.91 -12.16 -16.26
C ALA A 158 20.35 -12.07 -14.80
N ALA A 159 19.45 -11.70 -13.89
CA ALA A 159 19.71 -11.64 -12.46
C ALA A 159 20.00 -13.04 -11.89
N VAL A 160 19.17 -14.04 -12.23
CA VAL A 160 19.36 -15.43 -11.82
C VAL A 160 20.68 -15.99 -12.40
N ALA A 161 20.98 -15.72 -13.66
CA ALA A 161 22.25 -16.14 -14.29
C ALA A 161 23.49 -15.53 -13.61
N ARG A 162 23.33 -14.40 -12.89
CA ARG A 162 24.39 -13.76 -12.10
C ARG A 162 24.44 -14.23 -10.65
N GLY A 163 23.64 -15.23 -10.28
CA GLY A 163 23.65 -15.84 -8.95
C GLY A 163 22.66 -15.24 -7.95
N HIS A 164 21.78 -14.34 -8.37
CA HIS A 164 20.68 -13.90 -7.50
C HIS A 164 19.62 -15.00 -7.40
N ALA A 165 19.09 -15.23 -6.19
CA ALA A 165 18.04 -16.21 -6.01
C ALA A 165 16.73 -15.75 -6.69
N TRP A 166 15.99 -16.70 -7.24
CA TRP A 166 14.58 -16.47 -7.56
C TRP A 166 13.74 -16.50 -6.28
N VAL A 167 12.83 -15.56 -6.12
CA VAL A 167 11.97 -15.41 -4.96
C VAL A 167 10.52 -15.27 -5.43
N ASP A 168 9.69 -16.24 -5.11
CA ASP A 168 8.28 -16.20 -5.48
C ASP A 168 7.47 -15.21 -4.62
N ASP A 169 7.95 -14.96 -3.40
CA ASP A 169 7.30 -14.07 -2.45
C ASP A 169 8.31 -13.19 -1.70
N HIS A 170 8.32 -11.91 -2.04
CA HIS A 170 9.19 -10.92 -1.39
C HIS A 170 8.79 -10.56 0.05
N ASN A 171 7.61 -10.97 0.52
CA ASN A 171 7.17 -10.79 1.89
C ASN A 171 7.47 -12.02 2.78
N ALA A 172 8.03 -13.09 2.21
CA ALA A 172 8.47 -14.26 2.97
C ALA A 172 9.67 -13.93 3.88
N PRO A 173 9.78 -14.56 5.05
CA PRO A 173 10.95 -14.39 5.92
C PRO A 173 12.26 -14.68 5.19
N GLY A 174 13.21 -13.75 5.26
CA GLY A 174 14.52 -13.87 4.62
C GLY A 174 14.52 -13.80 3.09
N ALA A 175 13.43 -13.39 2.47
CA ALA A 175 13.33 -13.24 1.02
C ALA A 175 14.32 -12.19 0.52
N MET A 176 15.28 -12.64 -0.30
CA MET A 176 16.28 -11.78 -0.93
C MET A 176 16.58 -12.31 -2.33
N GLY A 177 16.24 -11.53 -3.37
CA GLY A 177 16.43 -11.98 -4.73
C GLY A 177 15.62 -11.20 -5.75
N VAL A 178 15.31 -11.86 -6.87
CA VAL A 178 14.49 -11.33 -7.95
C VAL A 178 13.23 -12.18 -8.11
N GLY A 179 12.09 -11.52 -8.30
CA GLY A 179 10.81 -12.21 -8.42
C GLY A 179 9.62 -11.26 -8.56
N PRO A 180 8.39 -11.79 -8.56
CA PRO A 180 7.19 -10.99 -8.73
C PRO A 180 6.94 -10.08 -7.52
N THR A 181 6.75 -8.80 -7.79
CA THR A 181 6.40 -7.80 -6.76
C THR A 181 4.95 -7.98 -6.33
N PRO A 182 4.65 -7.99 -5.03
CA PRO A 182 3.27 -7.95 -4.53
C PRO A 182 2.66 -6.55 -4.68
N PHE A 183 1.39 -6.49 -5.04
CA PHE A 183 0.63 -5.24 -5.23
C PHE A 183 -0.73 -5.32 -4.54
N ASN A 184 -1.20 -4.21 -3.97
CA ASN A 184 -2.59 -4.09 -3.50
C ASN A 184 -3.53 -3.78 -4.68
N MET A 185 -3.82 -4.82 -5.45
CA MET A 185 -4.64 -4.74 -6.66
C MET A 185 -5.58 -5.94 -6.80
N GLN A 186 -6.60 -5.77 -7.62
CA GLN A 186 -7.46 -6.86 -8.08
C GLN A 186 -7.78 -6.67 -9.56
N GLY A 187 -7.44 -7.66 -10.41
CA GLY A 187 -7.64 -7.56 -11.85
C GLY A 187 -6.93 -6.37 -12.51
N GLY A 188 -5.74 -5.98 -12.02
CA GLY A 188 -5.00 -4.81 -12.51
C GLY A 188 -5.53 -3.45 -12.02
N VAL A 189 -6.62 -3.46 -11.25
CA VAL A 189 -7.21 -2.26 -10.64
C VAL A 189 -6.68 -2.10 -9.22
N ARG A 190 -6.24 -0.91 -8.90
CA ARG A 190 -5.79 -0.51 -7.56
C ARG A 190 -6.91 -0.71 -6.53
N ARG A 191 -6.55 -1.21 -5.34
CA ARG A 191 -7.43 -1.29 -4.19
C ARG A 191 -6.85 -0.48 -3.03
N THR A 192 -7.67 0.30 -2.37
CA THR A 192 -7.20 1.31 -1.41
C THR A 192 -8.06 1.34 -0.16
N PRO A 193 -7.60 1.93 0.93
CA PRO A 193 -8.45 2.12 2.10
C PRO A 193 -9.72 2.93 1.86
N ALA A 194 -9.79 3.77 0.81
CA ALA A 194 -11.02 4.47 0.48
C ALA A 194 -12.13 3.50 0.06
N ASP A 195 -11.87 2.64 -0.91
CA ASP A 195 -12.85 1.67 -1.42
C ASP A 195 -13.04 0.44 -0.52
N LEU A 196 -12.05 0.09 0.29
CA LEU A 196 -12.07 -1.12 1.11
C LEU A 196 -12.58 -0.91 2.54
N TYR A 197 -12.41 0.29 3.07
CA TYR A 197 -12.81 0.62 4.45
C TYR A 197 -13.89 1.70 4.53
N LEU A 198 -13.77 2.77 3.72
CA LEU A 198 -14.65 3.93 3.83
C LEU A 198 -15.95 3.76 3.03
N ASP A 199 -15.88 3.33 1.78
CA ASP A 199 -17.10 3.19 0.94
C ASP A 199 -18.13 2.16 1.47
N PRO A 200 -17.76 1.10 2.22
CA PRO A 200 -18.71 0.16 2.80
C PRO A 200 -19.48 0.64 4.04
N VAL A 201 -19.14 1.80 4.64
CA VAL A 201 -19.72 2.30 5.89
C VAL A 201 -20.68 3.47 5.73
#